data_5d5778249a8840a6fda6588427c884c7
#
_entry.id   5d5778249a8840a6fda6588427c884c7
#
_cell.length_a   1.000
_cell.length_b   1.000
_cell.length_c   1.000
_cell.angle_alpha   90.00
_cell.angle_beta   90.00
_cell.angle_gamma   90.00
#
_symmetry.space_group_name_H-M   'P 1'
#
loop_
_entity.id
_entity.type
_entity.pdbx_description
1 polymer ?
#
loop_
_entity_poly.entity_id
_entity_poly.type
_entity_poly.pdbx_seq_one_letter_code
_entity_poly.pdbx_strand_id
1 'polypeptide(L)'
;MVLHEAQTKLRQLLEQYWEGASVAWGDTNMVRPTLPFVTLKVQSITRPAHPCSEYLDGQFVDRYHITARIDVNLFTKGQHITGTDGYHNTAVSDMSRFVSFLNSEYAASWCDENGIAVHAEGQCLDATAILNTNAREYRAFQQLTMSFVETATGYAGVSTERGFAKSASGGGSQELATQDAGYFTDIELTQEESNE
;
A
#
# COMPACT_ATOMS: atom_id res chain seq x y z
N MET A 1 3.35 8.60 8.37
CA MET A 1 2.24 7.69 8.02
C MET A 1 2.80 6.29 7.85
N VAL A 2 2.18 5.28 8.44
CA VAL A 2 2.59 3.89 8.24
C VAL A 2 1.81 3.24 7.09
N LEU A 3 2.29 2.09 6.57
CA LEU A 3 1.67 1.41 5.42
C LEU A 3 0.17 1.15 5.61
N HIS A 4 -0.23 0.68 6.79
CA HIS A 4 -1.64 0.39 7.07
C HIS A 4 -2.56 1.62 6.92
N GLU A 5 -2.10 2.78 7.37
CA GLU A 5 -2.84 4.04 7.19
C GLU A 5 -2.94 4.42 5.71
N ALA A 6 -1.83 4.29 4.95
CA ALA A 6 -1.82 4.54 3.51
C ALA A 6 -2.76 3.58 2.75
N GLN A 7 -2.78 2.30 3.13
CA GLN A 7 -3.72 1.31 2.60
C GLN A 7 -5.19 1.69 2.88
N THR A 8 -5.48 2.17 4.09
CA THR A 8 -6.83 2.62 4.45
C THR A 8 -7.26 3.79 3.59
N LYS A 9 -6.38 4.77 3.39
CA LYS A 9 -6.65 5.93 2.51
C LYS A 9 -6.85 5.52 1.06
N LEU A 10 -6.01 4.67 0.52
CA LEU A 10 -6.21 4.14 -0.84
C LEU A 10 -7.58 3.48 -0.97
N ARG A 11 -7.96 2.62 -0.02
CA ARG A 11 -9.28 1.97 -0.04
C ARG A 11 -10.41 2.99 -0.05
N GLN A 12 -10.33 4.04 0.77
CA GLN A 12 -11.32 5.12 0.81
C GLN A 12 -11.45 5.85 -0.52
N LEU A 13 -10.34 6.12 -1.22
CA LEU A 13 -10.36 6.72 -2.56
C LEU A 13 -11.08 5.82 -3.57
N LEU A 14 -10.83 4.53 -3.53
CA LEU A 14 -11.47 3.58 -4.43
C LEU A 14 -12.97 3.41 -4.12
N GLU A 15 -13.34 3.41 -2.86
CA GLU A 15 -14.76 3.36 -2.42
C GLU A 15 -15.55 4.57 -2.91
N GLN A 16 -14.91 5.75 -3.01
CA GLN A 16 -15.55 6.95 -3.57
C GLN A 16 -15.83 6.81 -5.07
N TYR A 17 -14.92 6.19 -5.82
CA TYR A 17 -15.12 5.99 -7.25
C TYR A 17 -16.12 4.87 -7.55
N TRP A 18 -15.99 3.73 -6.89
CA TRP A 18 -16.88 2.58 -7.06
C TRP A 18 -17.99 2.57 -6.00
N GLU A 19 -18.84 3.59 -6.06
CA GLU A 19 -19.98 3.67 -5.16
C GLU A 19 -20.86 2.42 -5.26
N GLY A 20 -21.09 1.76 -4.12
CA GLY A 20 -21.88 0.52 -4.04
C GLY A 20 -21.12 -0.77 -4.35
N ALA A 21 -19.85 -0.73 -4.75
CA ALA A 21 -18.99 -1.89 -4.83
C ALA A 21 -18.21 -2.11 -3.53
N SER A 22 -18.01 -3.35 -3.13
CA SER A 22 -17.14 -3.67 -2.00
C SER A 22 -15.68 -3.58 -2.41
N VAL A 23 -14.88 -2.81 -1.69
CA VAL A 23 -13.42 -2.73 -1.87
C VAL A 23 -12.73 -3.42 -0.70
N ALA A 24 -11.97 -4.47 -0.97
CA ALA A 24 -11.34 -5.29 0.06
C ALA A 24 -9.86 -5.58 -0.23
N TRP A 25 -9.06 -5.69 0.82
CA TRP A 25 -7.69 -6.20 0.72
C TRP A 25 -7.71 -7.73 0.60
N GLY A 26 -7.00 -8.27 -0.40
CA GLY A 26 -6.99 -9.70 -0.72
C GLY A 26 -6.35 -10.59 0.34
N ASP A 27 -5.59 -9.99 1.27
CA ASP A 27 -4.91 -10.71 2.36
C ASP A 27 -5.81 -10.88 3.60
N THR A 28 -7.05 -10.40 3.54
CA THR A 28 -8.02 -10.57 4.63
C THR A 28 -8.84 -11.85 4.42
N ASN A 29 -9.04 -12.62 5.51
CA ASN A 29 -9.93 -13.79 5.53
C ASN A 29 -11.41 -13.35 5.42
N MET A 30 -11.79 -12.81 4.28
CA MET A 30 -13.15 -12.36 4.03
C MET A 30 -13.91 -13.36 3.16
N VAL A 31 -15.19 -13.52 3.47
CA VAL A 31 -16.12 -14.18 2.55
C VAL A 31 -16.16 -13.37 1.27
N ARG A 32 -16.13 -14.05 0.12
CA ARG A 32 -16.17 -13.40 -1.18
C ARG A 32 -17.37 -12.45 -1.28
N PRO A 33 -17.14 -11.15 -1.60
CA PRO A 33 -18.24 -10.20 -1.72
C PRO A 33 -19.16 -10.51 -2.92
N THR A 34 -20.35 -9.91 -2.90
CA THR A 34 -21.24 -9.93 -4.06
C THR A 34 -20.71 -9.02 -5.17
N LEU A 35 -20.93 -9.40 -6.44
CA LEU A 35 -20.55 -8.59 -7.60
C LEU A 35 -21.40 -7.31 -7.69
N PRO A 36 -20.82 -6.15 -8.07
CA PRO A 36 -19.39 -5.93 -8.32
C PRO A 36 -18.57 -5.77 -7.05
N PHE A 37 -17.30 -6.14 -7.09
CA PHE A 37 -16.36 -5.88 -6.01
C PHE A 37 -14.94 -5.68 -6.55
N VAL A 38 -14.09 -5.05 -5.73
CA VAL A 38 -12.70 -4.77 -6.03
C VAL A 38 -11.81 -5.41 -4.97
N THR A 39 -10.73 -6.06 -5.41
CA THR A 39 -9.70 -6.55 -4.48
C THR A 39 -8.39 -5.83 -4.70
N LEU A 40 -7.72 -5.54 -3.60
CA LEU A 40 -6.42 -4.89 -3.53
C LEU A 40 -5.41 -5.86 -2.94
N LYS A 41 -4.20 -5.88 -3.49
CA LYS A 41 -3.10 -6.69 -2.95
C LYS A 41 -1.78 -5.94 -3.08
N VAL A 42 -1.05 -5.79 -1.98
CA VAL A 42 0.32 -5.26 -2.01
C VAL A 42 1.24 -6.33 -2.60
N GLN A 43 1.91 -6.00 -3.70
CA GLN A 43 2.87 -6.90 -4.34
C GLN A 43 4.28 -6.70 -3.80
N SER A 44 4.67 -5.44 -3.65
CA SER A 44 6.00 -5.10 -3.15
C SER A 44 6.01 -3.74 -2.49
N ILE A 45 6.97 -3.55 -1.60
CA ILE A 45 7.25 -2.28 -0.95
C ILE A 45 8.71 -1.97 -1.17
N THR A 46 8.98 -0.76 -1.63
CA THR A 46 10.34 -0.23 -1.78
C THR A 46 10.54 0.88 -0.76
N ARG A 47 11.59 0.73 0.04
CA ARG A 47 12.04 1.73 1.01
C ARG A 47 13.46 2.15 0.66
N PRO A 48 13.79 3.44 0.62
CA PRO A 48 15.16 3.88 0.41
C PRO A 48 16.05 3.42 1.59
N ALA A 49 17.30 3.13 1.30
CA ALA A 49 18.27 2.71 2.32
C ALA A 49 18.56 3.83 3.33
N HIS A 50 18.48 5.08 2.88
CA HIS A 50 18.75 6.25 3.72
C HIS A 50 17.51 7.14 3.77
N PRO A 51 17.16 7.67 4.97
CA PRO A 51 16.12 8.67 5.11
C PRO A 51 16.58 10.04 4.61
N CYS A 52 15.64 10.92 4.38
CA CYS A 52 15.87 12.36 4.41
C CYS A 52 15.76 12.81 5.87
N SER A 53 16.87 13.09 6.50
CA SER A 53 16.92 13.51 7.91
C SER A 53 16.85 15.02 8.04
N GLU A 54 15.98 15.49 8.92
CA GLU A 54 15.81 16.91 9.24
C GLU A 54 15.88 17.10 10.76
N TYR A 55 16.47 18.20 11.21
CA TYR A 55 16.53 18.53 12.63
C TYR A 55 15.40 19.51 12.95
N LEU A 56 14.37 19.03 13.65
CA LEU A 56 13.20 19.82 14.03
C LEU A 56 13.00 19.75 15.54
N ASP A 57 12.74 20.88 16.16
CA ASP A 57 12.40 21.00 17.59
C ASP A 57 13.36 20.25 18.54
N GLY A 58 14.64 20.25 18.24
CA GLY A 58 15.67 19.58 19.05
C GLY A 58 15.81 18.08 18.82
N GLN A 59 15.17 17.53 17.80
CA GLN A 59 15.23 16.10 17.47
C GLN A 59 15.51 15.87 15.98
N PHE A 60 16.20 14.77 15.68
CA PHE A 60 16.29 14.29 14.32
C PHE A 60 14.99 13.58 13.93
N VAL A 61 14.45 14.00 12.80
CA VAL A 61 13.27 13.42 12.18
C VAL A 61 13.69 12.81 10.85
N ASP A 62 13.60 11.51 10.76
CA ASP A 62 13.90 10.76 9.55
C ASP A 62 12.62 10.54 8.73
N ARG A 63 12.69 10.92 7.46
CA ARG A 63 11.59 10.74 6.50
C ARG A 63 11.99 9.74 5.44
N TYR A 64 11.22 8.66 5.32
CA TYR A 64 11.38 7.62 4.32
C TYR A 64 10.30 7.75 3.26
N HIS A 65 10.71 7.92 2.02
CA HIS A 65 9.79 7.92 0.89
C HIS A 65 9.48 6.48 0.47
N ILE A 66 8.36 5.96 0.92
CA ILE A 66 7.94 4.58 0.67
C ILE A 66 7.15 4.52 -0.63
N THR A 67 7.42 3.51 -1.43
CA THR A 67 6.66 3.19 -2.64
C THR A 67 6.13 1.76 -2.55
N ALA A 68 4.83 1.59 -2.71
CA ALA A 68 4.17 0.29 -2.72
C ALA A 68 3.55 0.02 -4.09
N ARG A 69 3.79 -1.16 -4.65
CA ARG A 69 3.07 -1.67 -5.83
C ARG A 69 1.86 -2.44 -5.38
N ILE A 70 0.72 -2.14 -5.99
CA ILE A 70 -0.58 -2.66 -5.57
C ILE A 70 -1.31 -3.19 -6.80
N ASP A 71 -1.71 -4.45 -6.75
CA ASP A 71 -2.59 -5.04 -7.74
C ASP A 71 -4.03 -4.72 -7.39
N VAL A 72 -4.77 -4.23 -8.37
CA VAL A 72 -6.20 -3.96 -8.29
C VAL A 72 -6.92 -4.88 -9.25
N ASN A 73 -7.89 -5.64 -8.74
CA ASN A 73 -8.74 -6.49 -9.57
C ASN A 73 -10.20 -6.07 -9.38
N LEU A 74 -10.82 -5.73 -10.48
CA LEU A 74 -12.27 -5.48 -10.55
C LEU A 74 -12.98 -6.73 -11.00
N PHE A 75 -13.99 -7.15 -10.25
CA PHE A 75 -14.88 -8.24 -10.58
C PHE A 75 -16.28 -7.69 -10.83
N THR A 76 -16.85 -7.97 -12.01
CA THR A 76 -18.15 -7.43 -12.41
C THR A 76 -19.01 -8.47 -13.13
N LYS A 77 -20.31 -8.24 -13.15
CA LYS A 77 -21.24 -8.99 -14.00
C LYS A 77 -21.23 -8.50 -15.45
N GLY A 78 -20.64 -7.34 -15.70
CA GLY A 78 -20.74 -6.65 -16.98
C GLY A 78 -22.11 -5.97 -17.18
N GLN A 79 -22.38 -5.53 -18.40
CA GLN A 79 -23.61 -4.85 -18.77
C GLN A 79 -24.59 -5.85 -19.38
N HIS A 80 -25.82 -5.88 -18.88
CA HIS A 80 -26.88 -6.71 -19.41
C HIS A 80 -27.23 -6.31 -20.87
N ILE A 81 -27.39 -7.32 -21.74
CA ILE A 81 -27.80 -7.12 -23.14
C ILE A 81 -29.32 -7.14 -23.20
N THR A 82 -29.90 -6.01 -23.57
CA THR A 82 -31.36 -5.86 -23.68
C THR A 82 -31.95 -6.91 -24.61
N GLY A 83 -32.99 -7.63 -24.12
CA GLY A 83 -33.69 -8.67 -24.87
C GLY A 83 -33.03 -10.06 -24.85
N THR A 84 -32.00 -10.28 -24.05
CA THR A 84 -31.34 -11.57 -23.86
C THR A 84 -30.97 -11.79 -22.39
N ASP A 85 -30.63 -13.03 -22.02
CA ASP A 85 -30.05 -13.33 -20.71
C ASP A 85 -28.50 -13.11 -20.65
N GLY A 86 -27.94 -12.51 -21.71
CA GLY A 86 -26.52 -12.31 -21.87
C GLY A 86 -26.00 -11.01 -21.26
N TYR A 87 -24.69 -10.97 -21.05
CA TYR A 87 -23.96 -9.79 -20.56
C TYR A 87 -22.74 -9.50 -21.42
N HIS A 88 -22.51 -8.21 -21.68
CA HIS A 88 -21.25 -7.72 -22.26
C HIS A 88 -20.19 -7.61 -21.17
N ASN A 89 -18.99 -8.06 -21.48
CA ASN A 89 -17.82 -7.81 -20.61
C ASN A 89 -17.43 -6.33 -20.67
N THR A 90 -17.65 -5.61 -19.58
CA THR A 90 -17.26 -4.20 -19.43
C THR A 90 -16.08 -3.99 -18.49
N ALA A 91 -15.53 -5.06 -17.90
CA ALA A 91 -14.54 -4.99 -16.84
C ALA A 91 -13.33 -4.11 -17.20
N VAL A 92 -12.74 -4.31 -18.39
CA VAL A 92 -11.59 -3.51 -18.85
C VAL A 92 -11.97 -2.06 -19.10
N SER A 93 -13.14 -1.81 -19.67
CA SER A 93 -13.66 -0.44 -19.91
C SER A 93 -13.89 0.29 -18.57
N ASP A 94 -14.48 -0.38 -17.60
CA ASP A 94 -14.76 0.18 -16.28
C ASP A 94 -13.45 0.45 -15.52
N MET A 95 -12.47 -0.45 -15.61
CA MET A 95 -11.14 -0.24 -15.06
C MET A 95 -10.40 0.92 -15.75
N SER A 96 -10.50 1.06 -17.06
CA SER A 96 -9.90 2.17 -17.80
C SER A 96 -10.49 3.52 -17.40
N ARG A 97 -11.79 3.58 -17.12
CA ARG A 97 -12.45 4.80 -16.59
C ARG A 97 -11.93 5.14 -15.18
N PHE A 98 -11.72 4.13 -14.36
CA PHE A 98 -11.09 4.33 -13.05
C PHE A 98 -9.67 4.91 -13.18
N VAL A 99 -8.85 4.42 -14.10
CA VAL A 99 -7.53 5.02 -14.38
C VAL A 99 -7.66 6.49 -14.79
N SER A 100 -8.66 6.81 -15.61
CA SER A 100 -8.94 8.21 -15.98
C SER A 100 -9.35 9.06 -14.77
N PHE A 101 -10.11 8.48 -13.83
CA PHE A 101 -10.46 9.14 -12.57
C PHE A 101 -9.22 9.42 -11.72
N LEU A 102 -8.28 8.47 -11.58
CA LEU A 102 -7.03 8.68 -10.85
C LEU A 102 -6.20 9.85 -11.39
N ASN A 103 -6.31 10.14 -12.68
CA ASN A 103 -5.66 11.28 -13.32
C ASN A 103 -6.46 12.59 -13.24
N SER A 104 -7.59 12.60 -12.56
CA SER A 104 -8.41 13.80 -12.38
C SER A 104 -7.84 14.73 -11.31
N GLU A 105 -8.16 16.01 -11.42
CA GLU A 105 -7.81 17.02 -10.40
C GLU A 105 -8.40 16.68 -9.03
N TYR A 106 -9.60 16.11 -9.01
CA TYR A 106 -10.24 15.65 -7.78
C TYR A 106 -9.41 14.58 -7.06
N ALA A 107 -9.00 13.52 -7.77
CA ALA A 107 -8.20 12.46 -7.19
C ALA A 107 -6.83 12.96 -6.75
N ALA A 108 -6.21 13.86 -7.53
CA ALA A 108 -4.93 14.47 -7.19
C ALA A 108 -5.02 15.31 -5.90
N SER A 109 -6.03 16.18 -5.80
CA SER A 109 -6.26 16.99 -4.59
C SER A 109 -6.55 16.13 -3.38
N TRP A 110 -7.39 15.10 -3.54
CA TRP A 110 -7.69 14.17 -2.45
C TRP A 110 -6.44 13.43 -1.97
N CYS A 111 -5.59 12.98 -2.89
CA CYS A 111 -4.33 12.32 -2.56
C CYS A 111 -3.38 13.24 -1.79
N ASP A 112 -3.26 14.49 -2.22
CA ASP A 112 -2.42 15.52 -1.56
C ASP A 112 -2.91 15.78 -0.13
N GLU A 113 -4.19 16.01 0.07
CA GLU A 113 -4.81 16.19 1.39
C GLU A 113 -4.61 14.99 2.32
N ASN A 114 -4.51 13.80 1.75
CA ASN A 114 -4.32 12.56 2.49
C ASN A 114 -2.86 12.11 2.60
N GLY A 115 -1.91 12.86 2.03
CA GLY A 115 -0.48 12.57 2.11
C GLY A 115 -0.06 11.28 1.41
N ILE A 116 -0.77 10.88 0.37
CA ILE A 116 -0.41 9.78 -0.53
C ILE A 116 -0.34 10.27 -1.97
N ALA A 117 0.39 9.58 -2.83
CA ALA A 117 0.32 9.76 -4.26
C ALA A 117 0.01 8.42 -4.91
N VAL A 118 -0.95 8.39 -5.84
CA VAL A 118 -1.39 7.15 -6.50
C VAL A 118 -1.42 7.37 -8.00
N HIS A 119 -0.84 6.45 -8.75
CA HIS A 119 -0.91 6.45 -10.20
C HIS A 119 -0.96 5.03 -10.76
N ALA A 120 -1.55 4.87 -11.93
CA ALA A 120 -1.65 3.59 -12.61
C ALA A 120 -0.36 3.30 -13.39
N GLU A 121 0.10 2.06 -13.32
CA GLU A 121 1.24 1.57 -14.10
C GLU A 121 0.78 0.59 -15.17
N GLY A 122 1.35 0.72 -16.37
CA GLY A 122 1.11 -0.23 -17.46
C GLY A 122 -0.29 -0.15 -18.05
N GLN A 123 -0.82 -1.29 -18.44
CA GLN A 123 -2.08 -1.43 -19.17
C GLN A 123 -3.16 -2.09 -18.31
N CYS A 124 -4.41 -1.70 -18.53
CA CYS A 124 -5.55 -2.47 -18.04
C CYS A 124 -5.63 -3.79 -18.78
N LEU A 125 -5.61 -4.89 -18.06
CA LEU A 125 -5.64 -6.24 -18.64
C LEU A 125 -6.98 -6.91 -18.39
N ASP A 126 -7.47 -7.63 -19.41
CA ASP A 126 -8.59 -8.57 -19.23
C ASP A 126 -8.06 -9.83 -18.52
N ALA A 127 -8.59 -10.06 -17.33
CA ALA A 127 -8.27 -11.22 -16.52
C ALA A 127 -9.51 -12.12 -16.33
N THR A 128 -10.48 -12.03 -17.24
CA THR A 128 -11.74 -12.81 -17.23
C THR A 128 -11.45 -14.29 -17.12
N ALA A 129 -12.12 -14.95 -16.19
CA ALA A 129 -12.01 -16.39 -15.97
C ALA A 129 -13.27 -17.12 -16.41
N ILE A 130 -13.10 -18.31 -16.97
CA ILE A 130 -14.19 -19.25 -17.25
C ILE A 130 -14.33 -20.14 -16.04
N LEU A 131 -15.44 -20.01 -15.30
CA LEU A 131 -15.70 -20.80 -14.09
C LEU A 131 -16.25 -22.19 -14.46
N ASN A 132 -17.11 -22.25 -15.49
CA ASN A 132 -17.63 -23.48 -16.06
C ASN A 132 -18.16 -23.20 -17.48
N THR A 133 -18.74 -24.21 -18.15
CA THR A 133 -19.24 -24.11 -19.54
C THR A 133 -20.18 -22.93 -19.78
N ASN A 134 -20.91 -22.47 -18.76
CA ASN A 134 -21.95 -21.45 -18.90
C ASN A 134 -21.73 -20.21 -18.01
N ALA A 135 -20.68 -20.19 -17.16
CA ALA A 135 -20.42 -19.08 -16.25
C ALA A 135 -19.06 -18.48 -16.49
N ARG A 136 -19.04 -17.18 -16.77
CA ARG A 136 -17.83 -16.37 -16.89
C ARG A 136 -17.78 -15.37 -15.73
N GLU A 137 -16.61 -15.18 -15.20
CA GLU A 137 -16.33 -14.12 -14.25
C GLU A 137 -15.55 -13.02 -14.96
N TYR A 138 -16.22 -11.92 -15.26
CA TYR A 138 -15.56 -10.77 -15.89
C TYR A 138 -14.68 -10.09 -14.88
N ARG A 139 -13.40 -10.00 -15.22
CA ARG A 139 -12.37 -9.45 -14.35
C ARG A 139 -11.43 -8.57 -15.15
N ALA A 140 -11.10 -7.41 -14.60
CA ALA A 140 -10.01 -6.57 -15.09
C ALA A 140 -8.94 -6.43 -14.02
N PHE A 141 -7.70 -6.30 -14.48
CA PHE A 141 -6.53 -6.11 -13.65
C PHE A 141 -5.83 -4.81 -14.01
N GLN A 142 -5.41 -4.08 -12.99
CA GLN A 142 -4.57 -2.89 -13.09
C GLN A 142 -3.56 -2.88 -11.97
N GLN A 143 -2.32 -2.52 -12.29
CA GLN A 143 -1.29 -2.26 -11.29
C GLN A 143 -1.25 -0.77 -10.96
N LEU A 144 -1.20 -0.46 -9.67
CA LEU A 144 -1.00 0.90 -9.15
C LEU A 144 0.33 0.99 -8.42
N THR A 145 0.91 2.18 -8.47
CA THR A 145 1.98 2.59 -7.56
C THR A 145 1.41 3.63 -6.61
N MET A 146 1.55 3.35 -5.31
CA MET A 146 1.21 4.26 -4.24
C MET A 146 2.49 4.68 -3.51
N SER A 147 2.69 5.98 -3.36
CA SER A 147 3.81 6.55 -2.61
C SER A 147 3.31 7.34 -1.40
N PHE A 148 4.04 7.28 -0.29
CA PHE A 148 3.77 8.03 0.93
C PHE A 148 5.06 8.23 1.73
N VAL A 149 5.01 9.14 2.71
CA VAL A 149 6.14 9.41 3.59
C VAL A 149 5.91 8.77 4.95
N GLU A 150 6.82 7.89 5.34
CA GLU A 150 6.91 7.38 6.70
C GLU A 150 7.89 8.23 7.49
N THR A 151 7.47 8.71 8.66
CA THR A 151 8.28 9.53 9.54
C THR A 151 8.68 8.72 10.76
N ALA A 152 9.96 8.70 11.06
CA ALA A 152 10.52 8.10 12.26
C ALA A 152 11.24 9.17 13.08
N THR A 153 11.03 9.16 14.38
CA THR A 153 11.70 10.03 15.32
C THR A 153 12.59 9.21 16.26
N GLY A 154 13.79 9.68 16.50
CA GLY A 154 14.78 8.96 17.31
C GLY A 154 15.43 7.79 16.56
N TYR A 155 16.09 6.90 17.30
CA TYR A 155 16.92 5.84 16.73
C TYR A 155 16.13 4.65 16.15
N ALA A 156 14.91 4.44 16.60
CA ALA A 156 14.24 3.19 16.32
C ALA A 156 13.66 3.10 14.91
N GLY A 157 13.06 4.16 14.41
CA GLY A 157 12.43 4.14 13.09
C GLY A 157 11.44 2.99 12.84
N VAL A 158 11.16 2.18 13.85
CA VAL A 158 10.37 0.96 13.76
C VAL A 158 9.14 1.08 14.67
N SER A 159 7.99 0.73 14.14
CA SER A 159 6.75 0.75 14.89
C SER A 159 6.78 -0.25 16.06
N THR A 160 6.40 0.23 17.23
CA THR A 160 6.25 -0.61 18.43
C THR A 160 4.95 -1.40 18.46
N GLU A 161 3.99 -1.06 17.61
CA GLU A 161 2.66 -1.68 17.60
C GLU A 161 2.69 -3.18 17.33
N ARG A 162 3.77 -3.67 16.71
CA ARG A 162 3.96 -5.07 16.39
C ARG A 162 5.01 -5.77 17.26
N GLY A 163 5.51 -5.13 18.30
CA GLY A 163 6.49 -5.69 19.21
C GLY A 163 7.88 -5.96 18.62
N PHE A 164 8.20 -5.38 17.46
CA PHE A 164 9.51 -5.59 16.83
C PHE A 164 10.62 -4.70 17.41
N ALA A 165 10.26 -3.50 17.81
CA ALA A 165 11.15 -2.59 18.55
C ALA A 165 10.33 -1.53 19.26
N LYS A 166 10.86 -1.00 20.35
CA LYS A 166 10.25 0.13 21.04
C LYS A 166 10.73 1.43 20.41
N SER A 167 9.80 2.34 20.16
CA SER A 167 10.14 3.67 19.71
C SER A 167 10.97 4.38 20.78
N ALA A 168 12.07 4.96 20.37
CA ALA A 168 12.87 5.83 21.22
C ALA A 168 12.18 7.18 21.38
N SER A 169 11.01 7.22 22.02
CA SER A 169 10.38 8.48 22.37
C SER A 169 11.00 9.03 23.65
N GLY A 170 11.79 10.05 23.50
CA GLY A 170 12.30 10.85 24.62
C GLY A 170 13.37 10.18 25.47
N GLY A 171 14.51 10.70 25.43
CA GLY A 171 15.64 10.60 26.32
C GLY A 171 15.78 9.36 27.19
N GLY A 172 16.51 8.38 26.78
CA GLY A 172 16.87 7.22 27.59
C GLY A 172 16.54 5.86 27.02
N SER A 173 15.87 5.79 25.88
CA SER A 173 15.51 4.52 25.27
C SER A 173 16.52 4.00 24.25
N GLN A 174 17.66 4.66 24.10
CA GLN A 174 18.71 4.18 23.22
C GLN A 174 19.14 2.76 23.57
N GLU A 175 19.28 2.49 24.86
CA GLU A 175 19.67 1.17 25.37
C GLU A 175 18.59 0.11 25.08
N LEU A 176 17.31 0.46 25.28
CA LEU A 176 16.18 -0.43 24.96
C LEU A 176 16.02 -0.64 23.46
N ALA A 177 16.15 0.41 22.67
CA ALA A 177 16.08 0.31 21.22
C ALA A 177 17.22 -0.54 20.66
N THR A 178 18.40 -0.44 21.22
CA THR A 178 19.58 -1.20 20.81
C THR A 178 19.39 -2.68 21.14
N GLN A 179 18.89 -3.01 22.32
CA GLN A 179 18.62 -4.40 22.74
C GLN A 179 17.51 -5.05 21.91
N ASP A 180 16.40 -4.34 21.74
CA ASP A 180 15.23 -4.85 21.03
C ASP A 180 15.44 -4.92 19.51
N ALA A 181 16.29 -4.08 18.95
CA ALA A 181 16.62 -4.06 17.53
C ALA A 181 17.81 -4.92 17.13
N GLY A 182 18.46 -5.58 18.07
CA GLY A 182 19.61 -6.44 17.83
C GLY A 182 20.88 -5.68 17.44
N TYR A 183 20.99 -4.41 17.80
CA TYR A 183 22.23 -3.65 17.62
C TYR A 183 23.29 -4.09 18.63
N PHE A 184 24.54 -4.08 18.21
CA PHE A 184 25.66 -4.34 19.12
C PHE A 184 25.82 -3.18 20.09
N THR A 185 25.74 -3.46 21.40
CA THR A 185 25.89 -2.44 22.45
C THR A 185 27.36 -2.16 22.80
N ASP A 186 28.23 -3.14 22.60
CA ASP A 186 29.66 -3.02 22.87
C ASP A 186 30.48 -3.65 21.74
N ILE A 187 31.35 -2.84 21.15
CA ILE A 187 32.45 -3.34 20.33
C ILE A 187 33.69 -3.30 21.25
N GLU A 188 34.03 -4.42 21.88
CA GLU A 188 35.32 -4.56 22.48
C GLU A 188 36.40 -4.63 21.38
N LEU A 189 37.09 -3.53 21.17
CA LEU A 189 38.32 -3.51 20.39
C LEU A 189 39.42 -4.12 21.26
N THR A 190 39.63 -5.43 21.16
CA THR A 190 40.86 -6.06 21.66
C THR A 190 42.02 -5.56 20.80
N GLN A 191 42.80 -4.62 21.32
CA GLN A 191 44.13 -4.36 20.77
C GLN A 191 44.98 -5.59 21.11
N GLU A 192 45.29 -6.38 20.07
CA GLU A 192 46.41 -7.29 20.19
C GLU A 192 47.72 -6.46 20.30
N GLU A 193 48.28 -6.37 21.49
CA GLU A 193 49.65 -5.90 21.66
C GLU A 193 50.59 -6.90 20.96
N SER A 194 51.12 -6.50 19.83
CA SER A 194 52.25 -7.16 19.20
C SER A 194 53.47 -6.96 20.08
N ASN A 195 53.81 -7.94 20.88
CA ASN A 195 55.11 -8.03 21.52
C ASN A 195 56.13 -8.50 20.46
N GLU A 196 57.04 -7.59 20.09
CA GLU A 196 58.33 -7.94 19.54
C GLU A 196 59.30 -8.38 20.63
#